data_5b31fb9c1061d42ab0ad674eba9ac005
#
_entry.id   5b31fb9c1061d42ab0ad674eba9ac005
#
_cell.length_a   1.000
_cell.length_b   1.000
_cell.length_c   1.000
_cell.angle_alpha   90.00
_cell.angle_beta   90.00
_cell.angle_gamma   90.00
#
_symmetry.space_group_name_H-M   'P 1'
#
loop_
_entity.id
_entity.type
_entity.pdbx_description
1 polymer ?
#
loop_
_entity_poly.entity_id
_entity_poly.type
_entity_poly.pdbx_seq_one_letter_code
_entity_poly.pdbx_strand_id
1 'polypeptide(L)'
;MVAAALGTAVAGLAGPAFAQMSDGKIKIGLLSDLAGVYSDINGEGSAQAARLAAEEFGNAINGVPVEIIVGDHQNKADVAASLARKWIDTEQVDVIADVPNSAAALAVQAITKERKRIFLMSGPGSVDLTGKACSPYGFMWTWDTHSVSSATARALVNKGDKSWFFITADYAFGHSLEEEASKTVKAMGGTVKGGVRVPLATSDFSSFLLQAQASGAKVVALANAGGDTINSVKQATEFGLPQGGQTLAGLLLNINDIHALTLPVAKGLILSNSFYWDMNDETRAWSKKFEEKTGRKPSMNQAGVYSAVRHYLQAVKDLGTDDADKVAARMRATPVTDMMMKDAKIGENGRVFNNMYLFEVKKPAESKGPWDYLTLLQTVPGAEAYIPVKDSGCPLVK
;
A
#
# COMPACT_ATOMS: atom_id res chain seq x y z
N MET A 1 -47.70 -15.56 -66.16
CA MET A 1 -47.68 -14.54 -65.12
C MET A 1 -46.78 -15.03 -64.05
N VAL A 2 -45.58 -14.45 -63.97
CA VAL A 2 -44.54 -14.77 -62.95
C VAL A 2 -44.49 -13.60 -61.98
N ALA A 3 -44.87 -13.84 -60.74
CA ALA A 3 -44.79 -12.83 -59.68
C ALA A 3 -43.39 -12.88 -59.03
N ALA A 4 -42.61 -11.79 -59.15
CA ALA A 4 -41.33 -11.59 -58.47
C ALA A 4 -41.58 -11.03 -57.07
N ALA A 5 -41.20 -11.74 -56.01
CA ALA A 5 -41.22 -11.25 -54.67
C ALA A 5 -39.88 -10.48 -54.37
N LEU A 6 -39.99 -9.18 -54.15
CA LEU A 6 -38.86 -8.38 -53.64
C LEU A 6 -38.77 -8.61 -52.13
N GLY A 7 -37.69 -9.27 -51.68
CA GLY A 7 -37.31 -9.36 -50.28
C GLY A 7 -36.53 -8.10 -49.86
N THR A 8 -37.13 -7.27 -49.01
CA THR A 8 -36.44 -6.14 -48.33
C THR A 8 -35.56 -6.65 -47.23
N ALA A 9 -34.24 -6.59 -47.44
CA ALA A 9 -33.25 -6.82 -46.38
C ALA A 9 -33.20 -5.59 -45.44
N VAL A 10 -33.68 -5.76 -44.21
CA VAL A 10 -33.53 -4.76 -43.15
C VAL A 10 -32.09 -4.92 -42.60
N ALA A 11 -31.22 -4.02 -43.02
CA ALA A 11 -29.90 -3.87 -42.37
C ALA A 11 -30.11 -3.25 -40.99
N GLY A 12 -30.00 -4.08 -39.97
CA GLY A 12 -29.98 -3.62 -38.57
C GLY A 12 -28.75 -2.74 -38.34
N LEU A 13 -28.96 -1.45 -38.13
CA LEU A 13 -27.98 -0.55 -37.61
C LEU A 13 -27.64 -1.02 -36.16
N ALA A 14 -26.47 -1.68 -35.99
CA ALA A 14 -25.88 -1.87 -34.67
C ALA A 14 -25.56 -0.48 -34.15
N GLY A 15 -26.41 0.06 -33.28
CA GLY A 15 -26.09 1.27 -32.50
C GLY A 15 -24.85 1.07 -31.68
N PRO A 16 -24.10 2.14 -31.35
CA PRO A 16 -22.95 2.03 -30.46
C PRO A 16 -23.39 1.33 -29.17
N ALA A 17 -22.70 0.26 -28.82
CA ALA A 17 -22.90 -0.39 -27.53
C ALA A 17 -22.53 0.65 -26.46
N PHE A 18 -23.51 1.29 -25.86
CA PHE A 18 -23.32 2.16 -24.71
C PHE A 18 -22.64 1.32 -23.60
N ALA A 19 -21.62 1.89 -22.99
CA ALA A 19 -20.98 1.34 -21.82
C ALA A 19 -22.04 0.96 -20.78
N GLN A 20 -22.12 -0.31 -20.45
CA GLN A 20 -23.15 -0.81 -19.50
C GLN A 20 -22.59 -0.68 -18.08
N MET A 21 -22.60 0.55 -17.56
CA MET A 21 -22.31 0.83 -16.16
C MET A 21 -23.54 0.55 -15.29
N SER A 22 -23.33 0.08 -14.08
CA SER A 22 -24.40 -0.43 -13.21
C SER A 22 -25.45 0.64 -12.82
N ASP A 23 -25.00 1.90 -12.58
CA ASP A 23 -25.87 3.00 -12.13
C ASP A 23 -25.63 4.34 -12.85
N GLY A 24 -24.92 4.33 -13.98
CA GLY A 24 -24.61 5.53 -14.76
C GLY A 24 -23.49 6.40 -14.15
N LYS A 25 -22.76 5.90 -13.18
CA LYS A 25 -21.57 6.49 -12.58
C LYS A 25 -20.50 5.42 -12.35
N ILE A 26 -19.25 5.82 -12.13
CA ILE A 26 -18.19 4.98 -11.58
C ILE A 26 -17.82 5.56 -10.24
N LYS A 27 -18.16 4.86 -9.16
CA LYS A 27 -17.94 5.35 -7.79
C LYS A 27 -16.79 4.65 -7.11
N ILE A 28 -15.82 5.45 -6.71
CA ILE A 28 -14.63 5.00 -5.96
C ILE A 28 -14.80 5.44 -4.50
N GLY A 29 -14.91 4.48 -3.60
CA GLY A 29 -14.92 4.71 -2.15
C GLY A 29 -13.49 4.69 -1.61
N LEU A 30 -12.89 5.86 -1.36
CA LEU A 30 -11.62 5.96 -0.70
C LEU A 30 -11.82 5.92 0.82
N LEU A 31 -11.51 4.80 1.44
CA LEU A 31 -11.65 4.58 2.86
C LEU A 31 -10.28 4.62 3.51
N SER A 32 -9.99 5.66 4.29
CA SER A 32 -8.65 5.92 4.81
C SER A 32 -8.67 6.29 6.30
N ASP A 33 -7.51 6.57 6.86
CA ASP A 33 -7.32 7.19 8.17
C ASP A 33 -7.08 8.69 7.96
N LEU A 34 -8.07 9.53 8.24
CA LEU A 34 -7.99 10.96 7.94
C LEU A 34 -7.34 11.80 9.05
N ALA A 35 -7.31 11.30 10.28
CA ALA A 35 -6.83 12.08 11.43
C ALA A 35 -5.95 11.30 12.42
N GLY A 36 -5.79 9.97 12.24
CA GLY A 36 -5.01 9.11 13.12
C GLY A 36 -3.54 8.98 12.70
N VAL A 37 -2.90 7.93 13.20
CA VAL A 37 -1.44 7.70 13.05
C VAL A 37 -0.98 7.46 11.62
N TYR A 38 -1.89 7.14 10.69
CA TYR A 38 -1.59 6.89 9.28
C TYR A 38 -2.01 8.04 8.36
N SER A 39 -2.58 9.13 8.89
CA SER A 39 -3.12 10.24 8.09
C SER A 39 -2.06 10.89 7.18
N ASP A 40 -0.81 11.01 7.63
CA ASP A 40 0.26 11.62 6.85
C ASP A 40 0.75 10.75 5.67
N ILE A 41 0.74 9.43 5.85
CA ILE A 41 1.22 8.48 4.83
C ILE A 41 0.10 7.98 3.91
N ASN A 42 -1.16 8.21 4.27
CA ASN A 42 -2.37 7.90 3.51
C ASN A 42 -3.32 9.11 3.51
N GLY A 43 -4.38 9.10 4.29
CA GLY A 43 -5.29 10.20 4.58
C GLY A 43 -5.82 10.95 3.37
N GLU A 44 -5.95 12.28 3.48
CA GLU A 44 -6.39 13.14 2.36
C GLU A 44 -5.42 13.10 1.18
N GLY A 45 -4.13 12.80 1.40
CA GLY A 45 -3.16 12.57 0.32
C GLY A 45 -3.56 11.40 -0.59
N SER A 46 -4.07 10.30 -0.02
CA SER A 46 -4.62 9.19 -0.80
C SER A 46 -5.86 9.60 -1.61
N ALA A 47 -6.75 10.42 -1.02
CA ALA A 47 -7.91 10.97 -1.73
C ALA A 47 -7.47 11.84 -2.92
N GLN A 48 -6.48 12.69 -2.71
CA GLN A 48 -5.94 13.53 -3.77
C GLN A 48 -5.24 12.71 -4.87
N ALA A 49 -4.54 11.63 -4.51
CA ALA A 49 -3.94 10.71 -5.47
C ALA A 49 -5.01 10.00 -6.35
N ALA A 50 -6.12 9.57 -5.75
CA ALA A 50 -7.25 9.01 -6.49
C ALA A 50 -7.88 10.03 -7.44
N ARG A 51 -8.04 11.30 -7.00
CA ARG A 51 -8.54 12.39 -7.86
C ARG A 51 -7.60 12.66 -9.04
N LEU A 52 -6.29 12.69 -8.82
CA LEU A 52 -5.31 12.84 -9.91
C LEU A 52 -5.40 11.70 -10.93
N ALA A 53 -5.67 10.47 -10.49
CA ALA A 53 -5.89 9.35 -11.40
C ALA A 53 -7.17 9.55 -12.25
N ALA A 54 -8.27 10.02 -11.65
CA ALA A 54 -9.51 10.31 -12.36
C ALA A 54 -9.36 11.50 -13.33
N GLU A 55 -8.61 12.53 -12.94
CA GLU A 55 -8.31 13.71 -13.78
C GLU A 55 -7.62 13.32 -15.11
N GLU A 56 -6.79 12.27 -15.15
CA GLU A 56 -6.16 11.78 -16.39
C GLU A 56 -7.17 11.25 -17.42
N PHE A 57 -8.34 10.83 -16.95
CA PHE A 57 -9.45 10.40 -17.80
C PHE A 57 -10.49 11.49 -18.01
N GLY A 58 -10.21 12.74 -17.62
CA GLY A 58 -11.14 13.85 -17.68
C GLY A 58 -12.33 13.69 -16.72
N ASN A 59 -12.15 12.98 -15.61
CA ASN A 59 -13.15 12.64 -14.60
C ASN A 59 -14.37 11.89 -15.19
N ALA A 60 -14.18 11.20 -16.32
CA ALA A 60 -15.22 10.40 -16.95
C ALA A 60 -14.62 9.25 -17.79
N ILE A 61 -15.31 8.12 -17.85
CA ILE A 61 -14.97 6.97 -18.69
C ILE A 61 -16.10 6.76 -19.70
N ASN A 62 -15.78 6.87 -20.99
CA ASN A 62 -16.75 6.71 -22.09
C ASN A 62 -18.03 7.57 -21.89
N GLY A 63 -17.87 8.79 -21.33
CA GLY A 63 -18.97 9.71 -21.04
C GLY A 63 -19.66 9.49 -19.68
N VAL A 64 -19.30 8.46 -18.93
CA VAL A 64 -19.83 8.17 -17.59
C VAL A 64 -18.94 8.83 -16.53
N PRO A 65 -19.49 9.69 -15.63
CA PRO A 65 -18.70 10.42 -14.65
C PRO A 65 -18.06 9.49 -13.60
N VAL A 66 -16.83 9.83 -13.20
CA VAL A 66 -16.11 9.19 -12.08
C VAL A 66 -16.35 10.04 -10.83
N GLU A 67 -16.88 9.43 -9.78
CA GLU A 67 -17.11 10.04 -8.48
C GLU A 67 -16.20 9.41 -7.42
N ILE A 68 -15.55 10.23 -6.58
CA ILE A 68 -14.73 9.76 -5.47
C ILE A 68 -15.36 10.25 -4.17
N ILE A 69 -15.79 9.30 -3.34
CA ILE A 69 -16.26 9.57 -1.99
C ILE A 69 -15.16 9.16 -0.99
N VAL A 70 -15.06 9.89 0.11
CA VAL A 70 -14.00 9.71 1.11
C VAL A 70 -14.63 9.42 2.47
N GLY A 71 -14.06 8.47 3.19
CA GLY A 71 -14.48 8.11 4.54
C GLY A 71 -13.32 7.83 5.47
N ASP A 72 -13.54 8.11 6.75
CA ASP A 72 -12.58 7.86 7.82
C ASP A 72 -12.95 6.60 8.58
N HIS A 73 -12.11 5.58 8.53
CA HIS A 73 -12.29 4.35 9.31
C HIS A 73 -11.74 4.45 10.74
N GLN A 74 -11.06 5.56 11.09
CA GLN A 74 -10.54 5.81 12.45
C GLN A 74 -9.65 4.68 13.00
N ASN A 75 -8.99 3.93 12.12
CA ASN A 75 -8.23 2.71 12.44
C ASN A 75 -9.04 1.61 13.15
N LYS A 76 -10.37 1.58 12.98
CA LYS A 76 -11.29 0.61 13.58
C LYS A 76 -11.91 -0.30 12.53
N ALA A 77 -11.77 -1.60 12.71
CA ALA A 77 -12.25 -2.59 11.76
C ALA A 77 -13.79 -2.61 11.62
N ASP A 78 -14.52 -2.39 12.71
CA ASP A 78 -15.98 -2.30 12.74
C ASP A 78 -16.51 -1.06 12.02
N VAL A 79 -15.85 0.09 12.18
CA VAL A 79 -16.18 1.33 11.45
C VAL A 79 -15.93 1.15 9.96
N ALA A 80 -14.77 0.57 9.58
CA ALA A 80 -14.45 0.29 8.19
C ALA A 80 -15.48 -0.67 7.55
N ALA A 81 -15.84 -1.75 8.27
CA ALA A 81 -16.82 -2.72 7.81
C ALA A 81 -18.22 -2.09 7.64
N SER A 82 -18.63 -1.24 8.58
CA SER A 82 -19.91 -0.54 8.51
C SER A 82 -19.98 0.43 7.31
N LEU A 83 -18.93 1.23 7.11
CA LEU A 83 -18.83 2.14 5.97
C LEU A 83 -18.80 1.38 4.64
N ALA A 84 -18.02 0.30 4.54
CA ALA A 84 -17.94 -0.51 3.34
C ALA A 84 -19.31 -1.10 2.94
N ARG A 85 -20.07 -1.65 3.90
CA ARG A 85 -21.43 -2.15 3.64
C ARG A 85 -22.37 -1.03 3.20
N LYS A 86 -22.40 0.10 3.92
CA LYS A 86 -23.21 1.25 3.57
C LYS A 86 -22.91 1.72 2.15
N TRP A 87 -21.66 1.89 1.80
CA TRP A 87 -21.23 2.35 0.49
C TRP A 87 -21.64 1.38 -0.62
N ILE A 88 -21.43 0.08 -0.42
CA ILE A 88 -21.77 -0.93 -1.43
C ILE A 88 -23.29 -1.11 -1.54
N ASP A 89 -23.99 -1.30 -0.41
CA ASP A 89 -25.39 -1.71 -0.39
C ASP A 89 -26.36 -0.52 -0.62
N THR A 90 -25.96 0.72 -0.26
CA THR A 90 -26.83 1.90 -0.30
C THR A 90 -26.36 2.96 -1.31
N GLU A 91 -25.05 3.20 -1.36
CA GLU A 91 -24.48 4.26 -2.20
C GLU A 91 -23.93 3.72 -3.55
N GLN A 92 -24.01 2.41 -3.76
CA GLN A 92 -23.62 1.72 -5.00
C GLN A 92 -22.16 1.98 -5.40
N VAL A 93 -21.25 1.92 -4.46
CA VAL A 93 -19.81 2.03 -4.71
C VAL A 93 -19.29 0.79 -5.45
N ASP A 94 -18.57 0.98 -6.55
CA ASP A 94 -18.04 -0.07 -7.42
C ASP A 94 -16.72 -0.64 -6.93
N VAL A 95 -15.89 0.22 -6.36
CA VAL A 95 -14.55 -0.13 -5.88
C VAL A 95 -14.22 0.58 -4.58
N ILE A 96 -13.64 -0.16 -3.62
CA ILE A 96 -13.06 0.44 -2.40
C ILE A 96 -11.55 0.52 -2.59
N ALA A 97 -10.94 1.62 -2.17
CA ALA A 97 -9.51 1.86 -2.28
C ALA A 97 -8.89 2.26 -0.93
N ASP A 98 -7.59 1.98 -0.78
CA ASP A 98 -6.69 2.30 0.33
C ASP A 98 -6.85 1.39 1.56
N VAL A 99 -7.53 1.80 2.62
CA VAL A 99 -7.77 1.10 3.92
C VAL A 99 -6.45 0.75 4.65
N PRO A 100 -5.68 1.75 5.11
CA PRO A 100 -4.31 1.53 5.63
C PRO A 100 -4.18 0.65 6.87
N ASN A 101 -5.24 0.36 7.62
CA ASN A 101 -5.21 -0.54 8.75
C ASN A 101 -5.48 -1.99 8.32
N SER A 102 -4.54 -2.93 8.55
CA SER A 102 -4.68 -4.31 8.07
C SER A 102 -5.85 -5.09 8.67
N ALA A 103 -6.25 -4.82 9.93
CA ALA A 103 -7.43 -5.44 10.52
C ALA A 103 -8.71 -4.92 9.85
N ALA A 104 -8.79 -3.63 9.59
CA ALA A 104 -9.86 -2.99 8.81
C ALA A 104 -9.90 -3.54 7.38
N ALA A 105 -8.75 -3.65 6.73
CA ALA A 105 -8.65 -4.18 5.36
C ALA A 105 -9.12 -5.64 5.26
N LEU A 106 -8.77 -6.50 6.22
CA LEU A 106 -9.26 -7.88 6.27
C LEU A 106 -10.80 -7.94 6.37
N ALA A 107 -11.40 -7.08 7.19
CA ALA A 107 -12.85 -6.99 7.32
C ALA A 107 -13.50 -6.46 6.03
N VAL A 108 -12.93 -5.41 5.41
CA VAL A 108 -13.41 -4.86 4.14
C VAL A 108 -13.26 -5.88 3.00
N GLN A 109 -12.15 -6.64 2.95
CA GLN A 109 -11.92 -7.66 1.93
C GLN A 109 -12.97 -8.78 1.99
N ALA A 110 -13.39 -9.19 3.19
CA ALA A 110 -14.46 -10.17 3.33
C ALA A 110 -15.78 -9.65 2.75
N ILE A 111 -16.12 -8.37 2.99
CA ILE A 111 -17.33 -7.72 2.46
C ILE A 111 -17.26 -7.56 0.95
N THR A 112 -16.16 -7.04 0.41
CA THR A 112 -15.99 -6.83 -1.03
C THR A 112 -15.98 -8.16 -1.79
N LYS A 113 -15.42 -9.23 -1.19
CA LYS A 113 -15.52 -10.60 -1.73
C LYS A 113 -16.96 -11.09 -1.81
N GLU A 114 -17.73 -10.95 -0.73
CA GLU A 114 -19.14 -11.36 -0.65
C GLU A 114 -20.01 -10.58 -1.65
N ARG A 115 -19.78 -9.27 -1.74
CA ARG A 115 -20.57 -8.34 -2.57
C ARG A 115 -20.08 -8.22 -4.01
N LYS A 116 -19.01 -8.95 -4.39
CA LYS A 116 -18.37 -8.84 -5.70
C LYS A 116 -18.04 -7.38 -6.05
N ARG A 117 -17.21 -6.75 -5.25
CA ARG A 117 -16.66 -5.39 -5.49
C ARG A 117 -15.15 -5.42 -5.48
N ILE A 118 -14.53 -4.65 -6.35
CA ILE A 118 -13.08 -4.52 -6.39
C ILE A 118 -12.57 -3.85 -5.11
N PHE A 119 -11.46 -4.36 -4.59
CA PHE A 119 -10.74 -3.76 -3.47
C PHE A 119 -9.28 -3.50 -3.84
N LEU A 120 -8.87 -2.23 -3.90
CA LEU A 120 -7.54 -1.75 -4.25
C LEU A 120 -6.77 -1.39 -2.97
N MET A 121 -5.85 -2.23 -2.57
CA MET A 121 -5.12 -2.10 -1.30
C MET A 121 -3.74 -1.49 -1.53
N SER A 122 -3.55 -0.22 -1.14
CA SER A 122 -2.26 0.47 -1.20
C SER A 122 -1.67 0.74 0.18
N GLY A 123 -2.52 0.93 1.18
CA GLY A 123 -2.14 1.24 2.55
C GLY A 123 -1.90 0.04 3.46
N PRO A 124 -2.73 -1.03 3.44
CA PRO A 124 -2.56 -2.16 4.36
C PRO A 124 -1.43 -3.08 3.90
N GLY A 125 -0.75 -3.74 4.84
CA GLY A 125 0.46 -4.51 4.54
C GLY A 125 0.42 -5.99 4.92
N SER A 126 -0.54 -6.49 5.70
CA SER A 126 -0.53 -7.90 6.12
C SER A 126 -0.51 -8.87 4.95
N VAL A 127 0.45 -9.79 4.92
CA VAL A 127 0.53 -10.86 3.90
C VAL A 127 -0.70 -11.76 3.86
N ASP A 128 -1.51 -11.79 4.92
CA ASP A 128 -2.77 -12.52 4.95
C ASP A 128 -3.75 -12.07 3.86
N LEU A 129 -3.70 -10.80 3.46
CA LEU A 129 -4.59 -10.21 2.43
C LEU A 129 -4.40 -10.83 1.05
N THR A 130 -3.21 -11.31 0.74
CA THR A 130 -2.89 -12.07 -0.49
C THR A 130 -2.56 -13.54 -0.21
N GLY A 131 -2.60 -13.94 1.08
CA GLY A 131 -2.44 -15.29 1.59
C GLY A 131 -3.78 -15.93 1.91
N LYS A 132 -3.94 -16.42 3.14
CA LYS A 132 -5.12 -17.19 3.58
C LYS A 132 -6.46 -16.45 3.42
N ALA A 133 -6.46 -15.11 3.41
CA ALA A 133 -7.65 -14.28 3.25
C ALA A 133 -7.82 -13.70 1.85
N CYS A 134 -7.07 -14.16 0.84
CA CYS A 134 -7.13 -13.61 -0.51
C CYS A 134 -8.54 -13.64 -1.12
N SER A 135 -8.78 -12.71 -2.04
CA SER A 135 -10.07 -12.54 -2.72
C SER A 135 -9.87 -12.43 -4.23
N PRO A 136 -10.79 -12.98 -5.06
CA PRO A 136 -10.73 -12.77 -6.50
C PRO A 136 -10.89 -11.31 -6.90
N TYR A 137 -11.38 -10.44 -5.99
CA TYR A 137 -11.59 -9.01 -6.21
C TYR A 137 -10.59 -8.14 -5.45
N GLY A 138 -9.70 -8.72 -4.63
CA GLY A 138 -8.68 -8.01 -3.87
C GLY A 138 -7.37 -7.88 -4.64
N PHE A 139 -6.81 -6.65 -4.65
CA PHE A 139 -5.54 -6.33 -5.31
C PHE A 139 -4.64 -5.58 -4.34
N MET A 140 -3.56 -6.22 -3.90
CA MET A 140 -2.57 -5.61 -3.03
C MET A 140 -1.46 -4.98 -3.87
N TRP A 141 -1.39 -3.64 -3.84
CA TRP A 141 -0.74 -2.88 -4.89
C TRP A 141 0.72 -2.55 -4.61
N THR A 142 0.98 -1.97 -3.47
CA THR A 142 2.20 -1.21 -3.22
C THR A 142 3.31 -2.04 -2.59
N TRP A 143 3.03 -2.70 -1.47
CA TRP A 143 3.97 -3.41 -0.61
C TRP A 143 3.22 -4.44 0.26
N ASP A 144 3.96 -5.25 1.01
CA ASP A 144 3.43 -6.08 2.09
C ASP A 144 4.47 -6.21 3.22
N THR A 145 4.05 -6.81 4.34
CA THR A 145 4.90 -6.98 5.51
C THR A 145 6.14 -7.83 5.23
N HIS A 146 6.07 -8.76 4.28
CA HIS A 146 7.23 -9.52 3.84
C HIS A 146 8.23 -8.65 3.09
N SER A 147 7.77 -7.91 2.07
CA SER A 147 8.66 -7.15 1.18
C SER A 147 9.43 -6.05 1.90
N VAL A 148 8.79 -5.34 2.85
CA VAL A 148 9.46 -4.24 3.58
C VAL A 148 10.36 -4.76 4.69
N SER A 149 9.95 -5.81 5.41
CA SER A 149 10.73 -6.31 6.55
C SER A 149 11.89 -7.20 6.13
N SER A 150 11.70 -8.06 5.11
CA SER A 150 12.76 -8.98 4.66
C SER A 150 13.97 -8.26 4.09
N ALA A 151 13.77 -7.20 3.28
CA ALA A 151 14.86 -6.42 2.72
C ALA A 151 15.67 -5.71 3.82
N THR A 152 14.99 -5.07 4.77
CA THR A 152 15.62 -4.40 5.92
C THR A 152 16.35 -5.40 6.82
N ALA A 153 15.71 -6.54 7.13
CA ALA A 153 16.33 -7.57 7.95
C ALA A 153 17.59 -8.16 7.31
N ARG A 154 17.54 -8.49 6.00
CA ARG A 154 18.72 -8.97 5.26
C ARG A 154 19.86 -7.97 5.28
N ALA A 155 19.59 -6.70 5.05
CA ALA A 155 20.59 -5.66 5.05
C ALA A 155 21.31 -5.57 6.39
N LEU A 156 20.59 -5.60 7.51
CA LEU A 156 21.16 -5.48 8.86
C LEU A 156 21.88 -6.77 9.29
N VAL A 157 21.30 -7.95 9.04
CA VAL A 157 21.96 -9.24 9.37
C VAL A 157 23.27 -9.41 8.60
N ASN A 158 23.33 -8.99 7.32
CA ASN A 158 24.54 -9.01 6.52
C ASN A 158 25.62 -8.04 7.05
N LYS A 159 25.23 -6.93 7.70
CA LYS A 159 26.15 -6.04 8.41
C LYS A 159 26.68 -6.62 9.73
N GLY A 160 26.17 -7.79 10.16
CA GLY A 160 26.56 -8.46 11.41
C GLY A 160 25.59 -8.24 12.57
N ASP A 161 24.51 -7.51 12.38
CA ASP A 161 23.49 -7.21 13.40
C ASP A 161 22.52 -8.38 13.57
N LYS A 162 22.92 -9.43 14.28
CA LYS A 162 22.27 -10.75 14.31
C LYS A 162 21.27 -10.97 15.44
N SER A 163 21.27 -10.17 16.51
CA SER A 163 20.33 -10.35 17.63
C SER A 163 19.26 -9.26 17.67
N TRP A 164 17.99 -9.64 17.69
CA TRP A 164 16.85 -8.76 17.46
C TRP A 164 15.87 -8.79 18.63
N PHE A 165 15.30 -7.62 18.95
CA PHE A 165 14.17 -7.47 19.86
C PHE A 165 13.12 -6.58 19.19
N PHE A 166 11.82 -6.93 19.32
CA PHE A 166 10.75 -6.23 18.61
C PHE A 166 9.92 -5.34 19.54
N ILE A 167 9.58 -4.14 19.06
CA ILE A 167 8.52 -3.29 19.59
C ILE A 167 7.39 -3.30 18.56
N THR A 168 6.28 -3.97 18.87
CA THR A 168 5.30 -4.39 17.87
C THR A 168 3.93 -3.82 18.17
N ALA A 169 3.34 -3.10 17.20
CA ALA A 169 1.95 -2.65 17.28
C ALA A 169 1.01 -3.85 17.42
N ASP A 170 0.16 -3.82 18.47
CA ASP A 170 -0.64 -4.98 18.89
C ASP A 170 -1.91 -5.17 18.07
N TYR A 171 -1.74 -5.38 16.76
CA TYR A 171 -2.82 -5.75 15.85
C TYR A 171 -2.28 -6.47 14.60
N ALA A 172 -3.16 -6.89 13.68
CA ALA A 172 -2.84 -7.76 12.53
C ALA A 172 -1.61 -7.32 11.72
N PHE A 173 -1.40 -6.00 11.51
CA PHE A 173 -0.24 -5.49 10.78
C PHE A 173 1.07 -5.72 11.54
N GLY A 174 1.15 -5.27 12.81
CA GLY A 174 2.37 -5.38 13.59
C GLY A 174 2.78 -6.84 13.80
N HIS A 175 1.80 -7.72 14.08
CA HIS A 175 2.03 -9.17 14.20
C HIS A 175 2.61 -9.76 12.92
N SER A 176 2.02 -9.44 11.75
CA SER A 176 2.49 -9.90 10.44
C SER A 176 3.91 -9.37 10.15
N LEU A 177 4.18 -8.10 10.48
CA LEU A 177 5.48 -7.46 10.22
C LEU A 177 6.60 -8.08 11.07
N GLU A 178 6.34 -8.32 12.36
CA GLU A 178 7.27 -9.02 13.25
C GLU A 178 7.51 -10.45 12.81
N GLU A 179 6.45 -11.17 12.42
CA GLU A 179 6.55 -12.56 11.96
C GLU A 179 7.45 -12.67 10.73
N GLU A 180 7.22 -11.86 9.69
CA GLU A 180 7.99 -11.90 8.45
C GLU A 180 9.44 -11.46 8.66
N ALA A 181 9.69 -10.42 9.48
CA ALA A 181 11.04 -10.04 9.88
C ALA A 181 11.75 -11.16 10.64
N SER A 182 11.06 -11.79 11.60
CA SER A 182 11.61 -12.89 12.42
C SER A 182 11.96 -14.11 11.57
N LYS A 183 11.12 -14.48 10.60
CA LYS A 183 11.43 -15.56 9.62
C LYS A 183 12.72 -15.27 8.89
N THR A 184 12.86 -14.06 8.37
CA THR A 184 14.06 -13.64 7.63
C THR A 184 15.30 -13.63 8.51
N VAL A 185 15.23 -13.04 9.69
CA VAL A 185 16.34 -13.01 10.65
C VAL A 185 16.83 -14.43 10.98
N LYS A 186 15.90 -15.33 11.31
CA LYS A 186 16.23 -16.73 11.66
C LYS A 186 16.83 -17.50 10.46
N ALA A 187 16.24 -17.33 9.27
CA ALA A 187 16.73 -17.96 8.04
C ALA A 187 18.17 -17.56 7.69
N MET A 188 18.59 -16.34 8.09
CA MET A 188 19.94 -15.82 7.91
C MET A 188 20.89 -16.10 9.08
N GLY A 189 20.49 -16.95 10.04
CA GLY A 189 21.31 -17.31 11.20
C GLY A 189 21.37 -16.24 12.30
N GLY A 190 20.39 -15.31 12.30
CA GLY A 190 20.18 -14.39 13.40
C GLY A 190 19.28 -14.98 14.49
N THR A 191 19.14 -14.26 15.61
CA THR A 191 18.33 -14.67 16.76
C THR A 191 17.32 -13.59 17.14
N VAL A 192 16.13 -14.00 17.54
CA VAL A 192 15.12 -13.12 18.13
C VAL A 192 15.15 -13.35 19.64
N LYS A 193 15.50 -12.31 20.39
CA LYS A 193 15.60 -12.33 21.86
C LYS A 193 14.26 -12.11 22.56
N GLY A 194 13.24 -11.65 21.82
CA GLY A 194 11.90 -11.39 22.35
C GLY A 194 11.27 -10.16 21.71
N GLY A 195 10.19 -9.71 22.28
CA GLY A 195 9.47 -8.51 21.84
C GLY A 195 8.41 -8.10 22.85
N VAL A 196 7.88 -6.89 22.66
CA VAL A 196 6.78 -6.32 23.43
C VAL A 196 5.66 -5.86 22.52
N ARG A 197 4.43 -5.99 22.98
CA ARG A 197 3.21 -5.52 22.28
C ARG A 197 2.85 -4.12 22.76
N VAL A 198 2.53 -3.25 21.81
CA VAL A 198 2.24 -1.84 22.08
C VAL A 198 0.89 -1.49 21.44
N PRO A 199 -0.06 -0.93 22.19
CA PRO A 199 -1.32 -0.48 21.61
C PRO A 199 -1.10 0.51 20.47
N LEU A 200 -1.96 0.45 19.44
CA LEU A 200 -1.95 1.43 18.34
C LEU A 200 -2.22 2.85 18.88
N ALA A 201 -1.56 3.83 18.31
CA ALA A 201 -1.59 5.24 18.71
C ALA A 201 -1.03 5.51 20.13
N THR A 202 0.02 4.77 20.48
CA THR A 202 0.76 4.99 21.72
C THR A 202 1.59 6.29 21.65
N SER A 203 1.45 7.14 22.64
CA SER A 203 2.23 8.38 22.76
C SER A 203 3.52 8.23 23.58
N ASP A 204 3.54 7.32 24.55
CA ASP A 204 4.67 7.07 25.46
C ASP A 204 5.24 5.67 25.26
N PHE A 205 6.45 5.59 24.70
CA PHE A 205 7.18 4.36 24.44
C PHE A 205 8.22 4.03 25.53
N SER A 206 8.35 4.84 26.56
CA SER A 206 9.44 4.75 27.56
C SER A 206 9.60 3.35 28.15
N SER A 207 8.52 2.74 28.66
CA SER A 207 8.57 1.42 29.28
C SER A 207 8.95 0.30 28.29
N PHE A 208 8.54 0.43 27.04
CA PHE A 208 8.84 -0.54 25.96
C PHE A 208 10.31 -0.41 25.50
N LEU A 209 10.82 0.82 25.45
CA LEU A 209 12.20 1.12 25.08
C LEU A 209 13.18 0.64 26.17
N LEU A 210 12.82 0.78 27.46
CA LEU A 210 13.60 0.21 28.57
C LEU A 210 13.69 -1.32 28.48
N GLN A 211 12.61 -2.00 28.13
CA GLN A 211 12.62 -3.45 27.91
C GLN A 211 13.50 -3.83 26.71
N ALA A 212 13.42 -3.07 25.60
CA ALA A 212 14.28 -3.26 24.46
C ALA A 212 15.76 -3.06 24.81
N GLN A 213 16.10 -2.04 25.59
CA GLN A 213 17.45 -1.78 26.07
C GLN A 213 17.95 -2.94 26.96
N ALA A 214 17.13 -3.37 27.92
CA ALA A 214 17.46 -4.46 28.85
C ALA A 214 17.62 -5.82 28.15
N SER A 215 17.02 -6.03 26.97
CA SER A 215 17.16 -7.26 26.17
C SER A 215 18.59 -7.52 25.73
N GLY A 216 19.44 -6.47 25.64
CA GLY A 216 20.78 -6.53 25.09
C GLY A 216 20.82 -7.01 23.63
N ALA A 217 19.71 -6.88 22.89
CA ALA A 217 19.69 -7.16 21.46
C ALA A 217 20.46 -6.09 20.68
N LYS A 218 21.14 -6.49 19.62
CA LYS A 218 21.87 -5.56 18.76
C LYS A 218 20.92 -4.68 17.95
N VAL A 219 19.77 -5.22 17.53
CA VAL A 219 18.74 -4.52 16.78
C VAL A 219 17.47 -4.39 17.63
N VAL A 220 16.96 -3.18 17.74
CA VAL A 220 15.60 -2.89 18.20
C VAL A 220 14.76 -2.61 16.97
N ALA A 221 13.91 -3.57 16.63
CA ALA A 221 13.06 -3.53 15.44
C ALA A 221 11.69 -2.96 15.77
N LEU A 222 11.33 -1.88 15.09
CA LEU A 222 10.04 -1.20 15.25
C LEU A 222 9.05 -1.79 14.24
N ALA A 223 8.22 -2.72 14.70
CA ALA A 223 7.15 -3.33 13.93
C ALA A 223 5.85 -2.53 14.09
N ASN A 224 5.93 -1.24 13.75
CA ASN A 224 4.87 -0.23 13.76
C ASN A 224 5.00 0.67 12.53
N ALA A 225 4.20 1.73 12.40
CA ALA A 225 4.21 2.64 11.26
C ALA A 225 3.67 4.03 11.61
N GLY A 226 3.94 5.02 10.75
CA GLY A 226 3.40 6.37 10.86
C GLY A 226 3.71 7.04 12.20
N GLY A 227 2.71 7.62 12.86
CA GLY A 227 2.89 8.33 14.13
C GLY A 227 3.56 7.50 15.22
N ASP A 228 3.26 6.20 15.31
CA ASP A 228 3.88 5.30 16.31
C ASP A 228 5.37 5.10 16.01
N THR A 229 5.77 4.96 14.74
CA THR A 229 7.19 4.89 14.35
C THR A 229 7.91 6.20 14.64
N ILE A 230 7.31 7.34 14.31
CA ILE A 230 7.89 8.66 14.58
C ILE A 230 8.14 8.81 16.09
N ASN A 231 7.14 8.51 16.92
CA ASN A 231 7.26 8.63 18.38
C ASN A 231 8.31 7.67 18.94
N SER A 232 8.30 6.41 18.52
CA SER A 232 9.25 5.40 19.01
C SER A 232 10.70 5.74 18.60
N VAL A 233 10.96 6.23 17.38
CA VAL A 233 12.30 6.65 16.94
C VAL A 233 12.80 7.87 17.72
N LYS A 234 11.93 8.90 17.90
CA LYS A 234 12.29 10.10 18.68
C LYS A 234 12.68 9.71 20.11
N GLN A 235 11.80 8.98 20.79
CA GLN A 235 12.03 8.57 22.18
C GLN A 235 13.22 7.61 22.30
N ALA A 236 13.42 6.66 21.38
CA ALA A 236 14.58 5.78 21.39
C ALA A 236 15.89 6.57 21.28
N THR A 237 15.90 7.65 20.51
CA THR A 237 17.06 8.55 20.39
C THR A 237 17.30 9.35 21.67
N GLU A 238 16.23 9.87 22.30
CA GLU A 238 16.28 10.57 23.59
C GLU A 238 16.75 9.66 24.73
N PHE A 239 16.33 8.38 24.74
CA PHE A 239 16.79 7.36 25.69
C PHE A 239 18.23 6.87 25.41
N GLY A 240 18.84 7.33 24.33
CA GLY A 240 20.22 7.00 24.01
C GLY A 240 20.43 5.56 23.53
N LEU A 241 19.40 4.87 22.98
CA LEU A 241 19.54 3.50 22.48
C LEU A 241 20.63 3.37 21.40
N PRO A 242 20.68 4.25 20.37
CA PRO A 242 21.77 4.21 19.38
C PRO A 242 23.15 4.47 19.98
N GLN A 243 23.26 5.39 20.93
CA GLN A 243 24.50 5.72 21.62
C GLN A 243 24.98 4.56 22.52
N GLY A 244 24.03 3.77 23.04
CA GLY A 244 24.27 2.53 23.77
C GLY A 244 24.70 1.35 22.88
N GLY A 245 24.80 1.58 21.56
CA GLY A 245 25.28 0.58 20.59
C GLY A 245 24.19 -0.32 20.00
N GLN A 246 22.91 -0.02 20.25
CA GLN A 246 21.78 -0.71 19.61
C GLN A 246 21.41 -0.02 18.29
N THR A 247 21.17 -0.81 17.26
CA THR A 247 20.69 -0.33 15.94
C THR A 247 19.16 -0.24 15.95
N LEU A 248 18.59 0.90 15.58
CA LEU A 248 17.13 1.00 15.33
C LEU A 248 16.82 0.54 13.91
N ALA A 249 15.82 -0.33 13.78
CA ALA A 249 15.30 -0.77 12.49
C ALA A 249 13.82 -0.39 12.39
N GLY A 250 13.50 0.67 11.65
CA GLY A 250 12.13 0.98 11.26
C GLY A 250 11.71 0.03 10.13
N LEU A 251 10.87 -0.96 10.42
CA LEU A 251 10.49 -1.96 9.42
C LEU A 251 9.53 -1.41 8.37
N LEU A 252 8.78 -0.36 8.70
CA LEU A 252 8.02 0.44 7.74
C LEU A 252 8.23 1.92 8.02
N LEU A 253 8.90 2.60 7.11
CA LEU A 253 9.12 4.04 7.11
C LEU A 253 8.78 4.60 5.73
N ASN A 254 8.13 5.74 5.70
CA ASN A 254 7.85 6.51 4.50
C ASN A 254 8.64 7.82 4.49
N ILE A 255 8.72 8.47 3.34
CA ILE A 255 9.38 9.77 3.20
C ILE A 255 8.77 10.84 4.14
N ASN A 256 7.47 10.74 4.41
CA ASN A 256 6.73 11.62 5.32
C ASN A 256 7.18 11.44 6.77
N ASP A 257 7.45 10.20 7.19
CA ASP A 257 7.99 9.91 8.53
C ASP A 257 9.40 10.51 8.70
N ILE A 258 10.25 10.38 7.66
CA ILE A 258 11.59 10.99 7.66
C ILE A 258 11.51 12.51 7.73
N HIS A 259 10.54 13.12 7.02
CA HIS A 259 10.29 14.54 7.08
C HIS A 259 9.90 15.02 8.49
N ALA A 260 9.02 14.28 9.17
CA ALA A 260 8.59 14.56 10.54
C ALA A 260 9.68 14.30 11.61
N LEU A 261 10.55 13.31 11.36
CA LEU A 261 11.70 13.01 12.22
C LEU A 261 12.84 14.01 12.04
N THR A 262 12.97 14.59 10.88
CA THR A 262 14.12 15.38 10.39
C THR A 262 15.40 14.56 10.20
N LEU A 263 16.28 15.00 9.29
CA LEU A 263 17.52 14.27 8.98
C LEU A 263 18.46 14.07 10.17
N PRO A 264 18.63 15.01 11.10
CA PRO A 264 19.49 14.77 12.27
C PRO A 264 19.09 13.56 13.11
N VAL A 265 17.80 13.27 13.22
CA VAL A 265 17.25 12.12 13.97
C VAL A 265 17.24 10.86 13.10
N ALA A 266 16.82 10.97 11.85
CA ALA A 266 16.57 9.82 10.97
C ALA A 266 17.83 9.33 10.22
N LYS A 267 18.92 10.07 10.19
CA LYS A 267 20.14 9.73 9.42
C LYS A 267 20.63 8.32 9.67
N GLY A 268 20.93 7.60 8.59
CA GLY A 268 21.44 6.24 8.63
C GLY A 268 20.40 5.16 8.87
N LEU A 269 19.11 5.51 9.07
CA LEU A 269 18.03 4.51 9.07
C LEU A 269 17.94 3.86 7.69
N ILE A 270 17.72 2.54 7.69
CA ILE A 270 17.50 1.74 6.49
C ILE A 270 16.00 1.49 6.35
N LEU A 271 15.48 1.70 5.16
CA LEU A 271 14.06 1.47 4.84
C LEU A 271 13.89 0.85 3.46
N SER A 272 12.79 0.12 3.28
CA SER A 272 12.42 -0.46 1.99
C SER A 272 11.09 0.11 1.53
N ASN A 273 11.07 0.70 0.34
CA ASN A 273 9.88 1.30 -0.27
C ASN A 273 9.73 0.88 -1.73
N SER A 274 8.53 0.90 -2.25
CA SER A 274 8.25 0.65 -3.67
C SER A 274 8.22 1.92 -4.52
N PHE A 275 8.36 3.09 -3.90
CA PHE A 275 8.33 4.38 -4.57
C PHE A 275 9.14 5.43 -3.80
N TYR A 276 9.82 6.29 -4.55
CA TYR A 276 10.40 7.54 -4.06
C TYR A 276 10.21 8.61 -5.12
N TRP A 277 9.88 9.82 -4.72
CA TRP A 277 9.51 10.90 -5.63
C TRP A 277 10.62 11.27 -6.63
N ASP A 278 11.88 11.09 -6.28
CA ASP A 278 13.06 11.44 -7.08
C ASP A 278 13.77 10.22 -7.68
N MET A 279 13.01 9.22 -8.17
CA MET A 279 13.60 8.04 -8.82
C MET A 279 13.96 8.31 -10.29
N ASN A 280 13.10 9.01 -11.02
CA ASN A 280 13.24 9.30 -12.44
C ASN A 280 12.35 10.50 -12.85
N ASP A 281 12.37 10.90 -14.13
CA ASP A 281 11.61 12.05 -14.62
C ASP A 281 10.10 11.88 -14.47
N GLU A 282 9.57 10.67 -14.65
CA GLU A 282 8.13 10.40 -14.51
C GLU A 282 7.66 10.52 -13.05
N THR A 283 8.44 9.95 -12.12
CA THR A 283 8.12 10.07 -10.67
C THR A 283 8.21 11.53 -10.22
N ARG A 284 9.21 12.28 -10.69
CA ARG A 284 9.35 13.72 -10.39
C ARG A 284 8.18 14.53 -10.95
N ALA A 285 7.80 14.30 -12.20
CA ALA A 285 6.71 15.01 -12.85
C ALA A 285 5.37 14.77 -12.18
N TRP A 286 5.06 13.51 -11.83
CA TRP A 286 3.84 13.18 -11.11
C TRP A 286 3.84 13.74 -9.67
N SER A 287 4.95 13.58 -8.96
CA SER A 287 5.09 14.09 -7.58
C SER A 287 4.99 15.62 -7.50
N LYS A 288 5.38 16.33 -8.57
CA LYS A 288 5.16 17.78 -8.66
C LYS A 288 3.67 18.12 -8.71
N LYS A 289 2.88 17.43 -9.53
CA LYS A 289 1.42 17.63 -9.58
C LYS A 289 0.75 17.33 -8.24
N PHE A 290 1.20 16.27 -7.56
CA PHE A 290 0.72 15.91 -6.24
C PHE A 290 1.07 16.99 -5.20
N GLU A 291 2.30 17.47 -5.21
CA GLU A 291 2.77 18.54 -4.30
C GLU A 291 2.02 19.86 -4.51
N GLU A 292 1.71 20.23 -5.76
CA GLU A 292 0.90 21.43 -6.08
C GLU A 292 -0.50 21.36 -5.45
N LYS A 293 -1.05 20.16 -5.25
CA LYS A 293 -2.37 19.95 -4.64
C LYS A 293 -2.33 19.78 -3.11
N THR A 294 -1.21 19.27 -2.57
CA THR A 294 -1.13 18.83 -1.16
C THR A 294 -0.10 19.59 -0.32
N GLY A 295 0.81 20.33 -0.96
CA GLY A 295 1.93 21.03 -0.30
C GLY A 295 3.06 20.10 0.18
N ARG A 296 3.04 18.80 -0.17
CA ARG A 296 4.04 17.81 0.29
C ARG A 296 4.33 16.73 -0.76
N LYS A 297 5.47 16.06 -0.63
CA LYS A 297 5.80 14.92 -1.48
C LYS A 297 4.97 13.69 -1.09
N PRO A 298 4.59 12.85 -2.08
CA PRO A 298 3.78 11.66 -1.83
C PRO A 298 4.57 10.56 -1.14
N SER A 299 3.89 9.80 -0.26
CA SER A 299 4.35 8.51 0.22
C SER A 299 4.23 7.45 -0.88
N MET A 300 4.84 6.25 -0.66
CA MET A 300 4.61 5.11 -1.54
C MET A 300 3.14 4.66 -1.55
N ASN A 301 2.41 4.79 -0.43
CA ASN A 301 1.00 4.42 -0.34
C ASN A 301 0.13 5.32 -1.23
N GLN A 302 0.35 6.63 -1.16
CA GLN A 302 -0.37 7.62 -1.96
C GLN A 302 -0.07 7.45 -3.45
N ALA A 303 1.20 7.21 -3.82
CA ALA A 303 1.58 6.87 -5.20
C ALA A 303 0.90 5.57 -5.67
N GLY A 304 0.80 4.57 -4.78
CA GLY A 304 0.13 3.32 -5.04
C GLY A 304 -1.39 3.47 -5.24
N VAL A 305 -2.05 4.35 -4.50
CA VAL A 305 -3.48 4.66 -4.72
C VAL A 305 -3.71 5.22 -6.11
N TYR A 306 -2.90 6.21 -6.53
CA TYR A 306 -2.98 6.72 -7.90
C TYR A 306 -2.82 5.62 -8.95
N SER A 307 -1.75 4.80 -8.83
CA SER A 307 -1.47 3.71 -9.76
C SER A 307 -2.61 2.68 -9.84
N ALA A 308 -3.15 2.27 -8.68
CA ALA A 308 -4.23 1.30 -8.58
C ALA A 308 -5.54 1.81 -9.18
N VAL A 309 -5.93 3.03 -8.84
CA VAL A 309 -7.15 3.67 -9.37
C VAL A 309 -7.02 3.90 -10.87
N ARG A 310 -5.87 4.36 -11.35
CA ARG A 310 -5.60 4.54 -12.79
C ARG A 310 -5.74 3.22 -13.56
N HIS A 311 -5.17 2.13 -13.04
CA HIS A 311 -5.24 0.81 -13.66
C HIS A 311 -6.67 0.25 -13.67
N TYR A 312 -7.42 0.44 -12.57
CA TYR A 312 -8.85 0.10 -12.50
C TYR A 312 -9.67 0.87 -13.55
N LEU A 313 -9.52 2.20 -13.61
CA LEU A 313 -10.24 3.05 -14.57
C LEU A 313 -9.90 2.69 -16.02
N GLN A 314 -8.63 2.32 -16.30
CA GLN A 314 -8.25 1.84 -17.63
C GLN A 314 -8.94 0.52 -17.97
N ALA A 315 -9.04 -0.42 -17.03
CA ALA A 315 -9.74 -1.69 -17.24
C ALA A 315 -11.25 -1.47 -17.50
N VAL A 316 -11.90 -0.58 -16.74
CA VAL A 316 -13.30 -0.19 -16.96
C VAL A 316 -13.48 0.46 -18.32
N LYS A 317 -12.57 1.36 -18.72
CA LYS A 317 -12.58 2.03 -20.03
C LYS A 317 -12.49 1.04 -21.19
N ASP A 318 -11.55 0.10 -21.10
CA ASP A 318 -11.31 -0.92 -22.14
C ASP A 318 -12.50 -1.85 -22.32
N LEU A 319 -13.21 -2.17 -21.23
CA LEU A 319 -14.32 -3.11 -21.22
C LEU A 319 -15.69 -2.43 -21.48
N GLY A 320 -15.80 -1.14 -21.20
CA GLY A 320 -17.07 -0.43 -21.23
C GLY A 320 -18.07 -0.90 -20.15
N THR A 321 -17.59 -1.48 -19.05
CA THR A 321 -18.41 -1.96 -17.92
C THR A 321 -17.65 -1.91 -16.62
N ASP A 322 -18.35 -1.73 -15.50
CA ASP A 322 -17.87 -1.80 -14.11
C ASP A 322 -18.10 -3.19 -13.46
N ASP A 323 -18.58 -4.18 -14.23
CA ASP A 323 -18.76 -5.55 -13.75
C ASP A 323 -17.48 -6.10 -13.11
N ALA A 324 -17.53 -6.41 -11.81
CA ALA A 324 -16.35 -6.75 -11.03
C ALA A 324 -15.64 -8.03 -11.50
N ASP A 325 -16.37 -9.02 -12.00
CA ASP A 325 -15.78 -10.27 -12.52
C ASP A 325 -14.93 -9.98 -13.76
N LYS A 326 -15.48 -9.18 -14.70
CA LYS A 326 -14.80 -8.79 -15.94
C LYS A 326 -13.63 -7.85 -15.68
N VAL A 327 -13.83 -6.83 -14.83
CA VAL A 327 -12.79 -5.85 -14.46
C VAL A 327 -11.65 -6.53 -13.75
N ALA A 328 -11.91 -7.41 -12.76
CA ALA A 328 -10.88 -8.16 -12.07
C ALA A 328 -10.04 -9.04 -13.01
N ALA A 329 -10.71 -9.71 -13.96
CA ALA A 329 -10.02 -10.51 -14.97
C ALA A 329 -9.14 -9.63 -15.90
N ARG A 330 -9.67 -8.48 -16.35
CA ARG A 330 -8.95 -7.54 -17.20
C ARG A 330 -7.74 -6.94 -16.48
N MET A 331 -7.89 -6.53 -15.23
CA MET A 331 -6.79 -6.00 -14.43
C MET A 331 -5.64 -7.00 -14.31
N ARG A 332 -5.94 -8.30 -14.02
CA ARG A 332 -4.91 -9.34 -13.94
C ARG A 332 -4.23 -9.63 -15.28
N ALA A 333 -4.97 -9.57 -16.38
CA ALA A 333 -4.44 -9.84 -17.71
C ALA A 333 -3.57 -8.70 -18.27
N THR A 334 -3.67 -7.50 -17.71
CA THR A 334 -2.96 -6.31 -18.19
C THR A 334 -1.79 -5.98 -17.24
N PRO A 335 -0.54 -5.95 -17.71
CA PRO A 335 0.58 -5.47 -16.92
C PRO A 335 0.39 -4.02 -16.47
N VAL A 336 0.81 -3.72 -15.25
CA VAL A 336 0.75 -2.36 -14.72
C VAL A 336 1.95 -1.55 -15.25
N THR A 337 1.66 -0.49 -15.98
CA THR A 337 2.68 0.43 -16.49
C THR A 337 2.22 1.87 -16.27
N ASP A 338 2.94 2.59 -15.43
CA ASP A 338 2.73 3.99 -15.12
C ASP A 338 4.01 4.63 -14.56
N MET A 339 3.89 5.76 -13.86
CA MET A 339 5.03 6.46 -13.26
C MET A 339 5.72 5.66 -12.15
N MET A 340 5.01 4.72 -11.49
CA MET A 340 5.51 3.94 -10.37
C MET A 340 6.08 2.59 -10.80
N MET A 341 5.50 1.97 -11.82
CA MET A 341 5.79 0.59 -12.22
C MET A 341 5.98 0.46 -13.73
N LYS A 342 6.82 -0.50 -14.14
CA LYS A 342 7.00 -0.88 -15.55
C LYS A 342 6.73 -2.38 -15.68
N ASP A 343 5.70 -2.71 -16.46
CA ASP A 343 5.29 -4.09 -16.77
C ASP A 343 5.11 -5.01 -15.55
N ALA A 344 4.65 -4.44 -14.42
CA ALA A 344 4.42 -5.21 -13.21
C ALA A 344 3.23 -6.16 -13.40
N LYS A 345 3.42 -7.43 -13.03
CA LYS A 345 2.39 -8.47 -13.14
C LYS A 345 1.55 -8.56 -11.87
N ILE A 346 0.30 -8.92 -12.05
CA ILE A 346 -0.63 -9.22 -10.95
C ILE A 346 -0.77 -10.73 -10.83
N GLY A 347 -0.42 -11.28 -9.68
CA GLY A 347 -0.55 -12.71 -9.39
C GLY A 347 -2.01 -13.15 -9.21
N GLU A 348 -2.25 -14.47 -9.27
CA GLU A 348 -3.58 -15.06 -9.05
C GLU A 348 -4.14 -14.70 -7.67
N ASN A 349 -3.26 -14.56 -6.68
CA ASN A 349 -3.60 -14.13 -5.32
C ASN A 349 -3.86 -12.63 -5.16
N GLY A 350 -3.80 -11.85 -6.24
CA GLY A 350 -4.02 -10.40 -6.25
C GLY A 350 -2.80 -9.55 -5.86
N ARG A 351 -1.61 -10.13 -5.62
CA ARG A 351 -0.39 -9.37 -5.38
C ARG A 351 0.15 -8.75 -6.68
N VAL A 352 0.44 -7.44 -6.67
CA VAL A 352 1.17 -6.77 -7.74
C VAL A 352 2.67 -6.90 -7.48
N PHE A 353 3.40 -7.50 -8.41
CA PHE A 353 4.83 -7.77 -8.30
C PHE A 353 5.65 -6.61 -8.85
N ASN A 354 5.69 -5.52 -8.11
CA ASN A 354 6.52 -4.34 -8.40
C ASN A 354 7.88 -4.44 -7.71
N ASN A 355 8.86 -3.67 -8.19
CA ASN A 355 10.16 -3.59 -7.53
C ASN A 355 10.05 -2.93 -6.15
N MET A 356 10.90 -3.40 -5.24
CA MET A 356 11.17 -2.74 -3.98
C MET A 356 12.57 -2.12 -4.01
N TYR A 357 12.73 -1.02 -3.32
CA TYR A 357 13.97 -0.25 -3.29
C TYR A 357 14.44 -0.10 -1.84
N LEU A 358 15.66 -0.55 -1.56
CA LEU A 358 16.31 -0.36 -0.27
C LEU A 358 17.02 0.98 -0.27
N PHE A 359 16.73 1.79 0.73
CA PHE A 359 17.31 3.12 0.90
C PHE A 359 18.00 3.27 2.24
N GLU A 360 18.94 4.19 2.29
CA GLU A 360 19.50 4.76 3.51
C GLU A 360 19.13 6.24 3.62
N VAL A 361 18.74 6.67 4.82
CA VAL A 361 18.46 8.08 5.08
C VAL A 361 19.76 8.86 5.11
N LYS A 362 19.86 9.90 4.27
CA LYS A 362 21.01 10.79 4.13
C LYS A 362 21.38 11.48 5.45
N LYS A 363 22.65 11.79 5.59
CA LYS A 363 23.09 12.78 6.59
C LYS A 363 22.67 14.19 6.16
N PRO A 364 22.49 15.13 7.10
CA PRO A 364 22.09 16.51 6.73
C PRO A 364 22.97 17.16 5.68
N ALA A 365 24.28 16.92 5.70
CA ALA A 365 25.24 17.47 4.74
C ALA A 365 25.16 16.86 3.33
N GLU A 366 24.47 15.73 3.16
CA GLU A 366 24.31 15.02 1.88
C GLU A 366 23.01 15.43 1.16
N SER A 367 22.08 16.06 1.88
CA SER A 367 20.80 16.52 1.33
C SER A 367 20.95 17.83 0.57
N LYS A 368 20.34 17.91 -0.60
CA LYS A 368 20.32 19.12 -1.45
C LYS A 368 19.17 20.06 -1.13
N GLY A 369 18.28 19.68 -0.20
CA GLY A 369 17.12 20.48 0.19
C GLY A 369 15.96 19.66 0.76
N PRO A 370 14.79 20.27 0.98
CA PRO A 370 13.62 19.59 1.49
C PRO A 370 13.23 18.38 0.63
N TRP A 371 12.89 17.24 1.31
CA TRP A 371 12.48 15.98 0.69
C TRP A 371 13.60 15.19 -0.03
N ASP A 372 14.81 15.73 -0.19
CA ASP A 372 15.96 14.97 -0.69
C ASP A 372 16.64 14.21 0.45
N TYR A 373 15.96 13.14 0.91
CA TYR A 373 16.32 12.45 2.16
C TYR A 373 16.92 11.07 1.97
N LEU A 374 16.78 10.46 0.79
CA LEU A 374 17.10 9.04 0.61
C LEU A 374 18.21 8.83 -0.42
N THR A 375 19.10 7.89 -0.10
CA THR A 375 20.09 7.32 -1.03
C THR A 375 19.68 5.90 -1.37
N LEU A 376 19.51 5.60 -2.66
CA LEU A 376 19.22 4.25 -3.12
C LEU A 376 20.43 3.35 -2.92
N LEU A 377 20.25 2.25 -2.18
CA LEU A 377 21.28 1.23 -1.95
C LEU A 377 21.12 0.04 -2.90
N GLN A 378 19.87 -0.41 -3.10
CA GLN A 378 19.59 -1.61 -3.89
C GLN A 378 18.18 -1.56 -4.47
N THR A 379 18.04 -2.06 -5.70
CA THR A 379 16.74 -2.44 -6.28
C THR A 379 16.55 -3.95 -6.10
N VAL A 380 15.42 -4.33 -5.50
CA VAL A 380 15.00 -5.73 -5.33
C VAL A 380 13.88 -5.99 -6.34
N PRO A 381 14.09 -6.86 -7.34
CA PRO A 381 13.06 -7.20 -8.31
C PRO A 381 11.79 -7.76 -7.64
N GLY A 382 10.61 -7.46 -8.19
CA GLY A 382 9.34 -7.90 -7.60
C GLY A 382 9.25 -9.41 -7.38
N ALA A 383 9.84 -10.22 -8.26
CA ALA A 383 9.88 -11.67 -8.11
C ALA A 383 10.66 -12.15 -6.87
N GLU A 384 11.57 -11.32 -6.34
CA GLU A 384 12.41 -11.62 -5.17
C GLU A 384 11.91 -10.90 -3.89
N ALA A 385 11.15 -9.81 -4.09
CA ALA A 385 10.68 -8.97 -3.00
C ALA A 385 9.47 -9.55 -2.26
N TYR A 386 8.66 -10.35 -2.93
CA TYR A 386 7.39 -10.87 -2.42
C TYR A 386 7.40 -12.39 -2.29
N ILE A 387 6.50 -12.90 -1.44
CA ILE A 387 6.27 -14.34 -1.33
C ILE A 387 5.78 -14.85 -2.69
N PRO A 388 6.38 -15.92 -3.27
CA PRO A 388 5.90 -16.50 -4.51
C PRO A 388 4.42 -16.92 -4.41
N VAL A 389 3.66 -16.73 -5.49
CA VAL A 389 2.21 -16.99 -5.50
C VAL A 389 1.87 -18.38 -4.95
N LYS A 390 2.62 -19.43 -5.37
CA LYS A 390 2.43 -20.82 -4.93
C LYS A 390 2.65 -21.03 -3.42
N ASP A 391 3.47 -20.17 -2.79
CA ASP A 391 3.84 -20.27 -1.37
C ASP A 391 3.01 -19.31 -0.49
N SER A 392 2.09 -18.54 -1.10
CA SER A 392 1.30 -17.51 -0.40
C SER A 392 0.25 -18.08 0.56
N GLY A 393 -0.14 -19.33 0.41
CA GLY A 393 -1.24 -19.95 1.16
C GLY A 393 -2.63 -19.44 0.74
N CYS A 394 -2.74 -18.78 -0.41
CA CYS A 394 -4.01 -18.34 -0.97
C CYS A 394 -4.82 -19.54 -1.51
N PRO A 395 -6.06 -19.76 -1.04
CA PRO A 395 -6.89 -20.88 -1.50
C PRO A 395 -7.36 -20.77 -2.97
N LEU A 396 -7.14 -19.64 -3.62
CA LEU A 396 -7.46 -19.43 -5.04
C LEU A 396 -6.32 -19.94 -5.96
N VAL A 397 -5.13 -20.12 -5.43
CA VAL A 397 -3.96 -20.60 -6.17
C VAL A 397 -3.98 -22.14 -6.18
N LYS A 398 -3.90 -22.72 -7.38
CA LYS A 398 -3.95 -24.18 -7.60
C LYS A 398 -2.56 -24.77 -7.76
#